data_39150e3ba581ee378e20ca0d2744fe83
#
_entry.id   39150e3ba581ee378e20ca0d2744fe83
#
_cell.length_a   1.000
_cell.length_b   1.000
_cell.length_c   1.000
_cell.angle_alpha   90.00
_cell.angle_beta   90.00
_cell.angle_gamma   90.00
#
_symmetry.space_group_name_H-M   'P 1'
#
loop_
_entity.id
_entity.type
_entity.pdbx_description
1 polymer ?
#
loop_
_entity_poly.entity_id
_entity_poly.type
_entity_poly.pdbx_seq_one_letter_code
_entity_poly.pdbx_strand_id
1 'polypeptide(L)'
;MLFHAIVSTGTSGVFGAPLAVAAASGVGTALLFVAVARLFLRLTRGEIALGAMASSLNNGAYIGIPIAVYVLNDASAVVPILVFQLGFFTPMFFVLADLVGSGQRPSVVGIARVVARNPMVIAALCGFMFSAAGWPMPTLLDVSTSMLGAAAP
;
A
#
# COMPACT_ATOMS: atom_id res chain seq x y z
N MET A 1 11.61 5.50 1.49
CA MET A 1 11.07 4.49 2.41
C MET A 1 10.61 3.21 1.70
N LEU A 2 9.57 3.20 0.87
CA LEU A 2 9.03 1.98 0.23
C LEU A 2 10.06 1.26 -0.66
N PHE A 3 10.79 1.97 -1.51
CA PHE A 3 11.86 1.42 -2.36
C PHE A 3 12.92 0.69 -1.52
N HIS A 4 13.47 1.35 -0.49
CA HIS A 4 14.47 0.77 0.40
C HIS A 4 13.95 -0.48 1.11
N ALA A 5 12.72 -0.44 1.63
CA ALA A 5 12.08 -1.57 2.31
C ALA A 5 11.95 -2.80 1.39
N ILE A 6 11.59 -2.61 0.12
CA ILE A 6 11.46 -3.71 -0.84
C ILE A 6 12.83 -4.29 -1.18
N VAL A 7 13.83 -3.45 -1.42
CA VAL A 7 15.18 -3.91 -1.78
C VAL A 7 15.83 -4.65 -0.62
N SER A 8 15.68 -4.17 0.63
CA SER A 8 16.27 -4.79 1.82
C SER A 8 15.61 -6.11 2.22
N THR A 9 14.30 -6.25 2.00
CA THR A 9 13.56 -7.48 2.35
C THR A 9 13.67 -8.56 1.27
N GLY A 10 13.93 -8.16 0.04
CA GLY A 10 13.94 -9.05 -1.11
C GLY A 10 12.53 -9.46 -1.57
N THR A 11 12.42 -9.93 -2.81
CA THR A 11 11.11 -10.31 -3.39
C THR A 11 10.45 -11.47 -2.67
N SER A 12 11.21 -12.48 -2.24
CA SER A 12 10.70 -13.64 -1.54
C SER A 12 10.15 -13.31 -0.13
N GLY A 13 10.72 -12.32 0.54
CA GLY A 13 10.24 -11.88 1.86
C GLY A 13 8.96 -11.03 1.78
N VAL A 14 8.75 -10.34 0.66
CA VAL A 14 7.54 -9.52 0.45
C VAL A 14 6.36 -10.38 0.00
N PHE A 15 6.59 -11.30 -0.95
CA PHE A 15 5.55 -12.19 -1.48
C PHE A 15 5.43 -13.46 -0.63
N GLY A 16 4.55 -13.45 0.34
CA GLY A 16 4.32 -14.59 1.24
C GLY A 16 2.98 -14.51 1.96
N ALA A 17 2.79 -15.37 2.94
CA ALA A 17 1.58 -15.41 3.76
C ALA A 17 1.21 -14.03 4.37
N PRO A 18 2.16 -13.21 4.87
CA PRO A 18 1.83 -11.89 5.41
C PRO A 18 1.17 -10.96 4.39
N LEU A 19 1.66 -10.96 3.14
CA LEU A 19 1.05 -10.15 2.06
C LEU A 19 -0.36 -10.65 1.73
N ALA A 20 -0.55 -11.97 1.64
CA ALA A 20 -1.85 -12.57 1.37
C ALA A 20 -2.86 -12.25 2.49
N VAL A 21 -2.44 -12.33 3.74
CA VAL A 21 -3.28 -11.96 4.89
C VAL A 21 -3.61 -10.48 4.88
N ALA A 22 -2.64 -9.60 4.62
CA ALA A 22 -2.86 -8.15 4.52
C ALA A 22 -3.85 -7.82 3.39
N ALA A 23 -3.68 -8.44 2.22
CA ALA A 23 -4.58 -8.26 1.09
C ALA A 23 -6.00 -8.77 1.39
N ALA A 24 -6.11 -9.99 1.91
CA ALA A 24 -7.40 -10.60 2.22
C ALA A 24 -8.16 -9.80 3.31
N SER A 25 -7.47 -9.39 4.38
CA SER A 25 -8.08 -8.61 5.46
C SER A 25 -8.49 -7.21 4.98
N GLY A 26 -7.61 -6.49 4.28
CA GLY A 26 -7.90 -5.15 3.78
C GLY A 26 -9.04 -5.15 2.76
N VAL A 27 -8.96 -6.00 1.75
CA VAL A 27 -10.02 -6.12 0.73
C VAL A 27 -11.32 -6.65 1.36
N GLY A 28 -11.24 -7.66 2.24
CA GLY A 28 -12.40 -8.21 2.94
C GLY A 28 -13.12 -7.16 3.76
N THR A 29 -12.40 -6.35 4.53
CA THR A 29 -12.98 -5.25 5.33
C THR A 29 -13.60 -4.18 4.44
N ALA A 30 -12.94 -3.78 3.36
CA ALA A 30 -13.49 -2.82 2.40
C ALA A 30 -14.80 -3.33 1.78
N LEU A 31 -14.83 -4.59 1.33
CA LEU A 31 -16.02 -5.20 0.75
C LEU A 31 -17.15 -5.35 1.77
N LEU A 32 -16.82 -5.73 3.00
CA LEU A 32 -17.79 -5.80 4.11
C LEU A 32 -18.41 -4.44 4.37
N PHE A 33 -17.59 -3.38 4.44
CA PHE A 33 -18.11 -2.02 4.60
C PHE A 33 -19.04 -1.64 3.44
N VAL A 34 -18.62 -1.90 2.18
CA VAL A 34 -19.47 -1.61 1.00
C VAL A 34 -20.80 -2.37 1.06
N ALA A 35 -20.79 -3.64 1.47
CA ALA A 35 -22.00 -4.43 1.61
C ALA A 35 -22.92 -3.84 2.69
N VAL A 36 -22.41 -3.55 3.87
CA VAL A 36 -23.17 -2.94 4.98
C VAL A 36 -23.70 -1.57 4.57
N ALA A 37 -22.88 -0.73 3.94
CA ALA A 37 -23.27 0.60 3.50
C ALA A 37 -24.41 0.55 2.47
N ARG A 38 -24.36 -0.38 1.52
CA ARG A 38 -25.42 -0.54 0.50
C ARG A 38 -26.73 -1.13 1.04
N LEU A 39 -26.63 -1.99 2.05
CA LEU A 39 -27.80 -2.67 2.60
C LEU A 39 -28.52 -1.85 3.68
N PHE A 40 -27.75 -1.11 4.49
CA PHE A 40 -28.27 -0.49 5.70
C PHE A 40 -28.11 1.04 5.73
N LEU A 41 -27.18 1.61 4.94
CA LEU A 41 -26.89 3.04 4.98
C LEU A 41 -27.26 3.70 3.65
N ARG A 42 -27.88 4.88 3.74
CA ARG A 42 -28.23 5.70 2.55
C ARG A 42 -27.06 6.64 2.21
N LEU A 43 -25.91 6.06 1.85
CA LEU A 43 -24.71 6.80 1.52
C LEU A 43 -24.58 7.02 0.02
N THR A 44 -23.99 8.14 -0.35
CA THR A 44 -23.56 8.42 -1.72
C THR A 44 -22.39 7.50 -2.13
N ARG A 45 -22.14 7.39 -3.42
CA ARG A 45 -21.00 6.57 -3.93
C ARG A 45 -19.66 7.05 -3.38
N GLY A 46 -19.50 8.39 -3.22
CA GLY A 46 -18.29 8.98 -2.65
C GLY A 46 -18.08 8.60 -1.19
N GLU A 47 -19.15 8.71 -0.39
CA GLU A 47 -19.12 8.32 1.03
C GLU A 47 -18.85 6.82 1.21
N ILE A 48 -19.40 5.97 0.33
CA ILE A 48 -19.11 4.53 0.34
C ILE A 48 -17.61 4.28 0.01
N ALA A 49 -17.05 4.96 -1.00
CA ALA A 49 -15.66 4.79 -1.37
C ALA A 49 -14.71 5.25 -0.24
N LEU A 50 -14.95 6.43 0.32
CA LEU A 50 -14.16 6.97 1.43
C LEU A 50 -14.30 6.14 2.71
N GLY A 51 -15.52 5.69 3.02
CA GLY A 51 -15.78 4.83 4.19
C GLY A 51 -15.12 3.45 4.05
N ALA A 52 -15.14 2.86 2.86
CA ALA A 52 -14.44 1.61 2.58
C ALA A 52 -12.92 1.77 2.76
N MET A 53 -12.36 2.89 2.29
CA MET A 53 -10.96 3.24 2.52
C MET A 53 -10.66 3.39 4.03
N ALA A 54 -11.43 4.21 4.74
CA ALA A 54 -11.21 4.51 6.15
C ALA A 54 -11.32 3.27 7.05
N SER A 55 -12.24 2.34 6.72
CA SER A 55 -12.43 1.12 7.50
C SER A 55 -11.39 0.03 7.25
N SER A 56 -10.71 0.07 6.11
CA SER A 56 -9.81 -1.00 5.67
C SER A 56 -8.31 -0.66 5.72
N LEU A 57 -7.96 0.63 5.85
CA LEU A 57 -6.59 1.05 6.05
C LEU A 57 -6.17 0.79 7.50
N ASN A 58 -5.08 0.05 7.66
CA ASN A 58 -4.47 -0.16 8.97
C ASN A 58 -3.39 0.90 9.25
N ASN A 59 -3.09 1.10 10.52
CA ASN A 59 -2.01 1.99 10.94
C ASN A 59 -0.68 1.21 11.04
N GLY A 60 -0.25 0.62 9.90
CA GLY A 60 0.93 -0.23 9.83
C GLY A 60 2.23 0.52 10.13
N ALA A 61 2.34 1.78 9.74
CA ALA A 61 3.56 2.55 9.96
C ALA A 61 3.74 2.98 11.42
N TYR A 62 2.72 3.58 12.04
CA TYR A 62 2.86 4.15 13.39
C TYR A 62 2.62 3.15 14.51
N ILE A 63 1.80 2.14 14.30
CA ILE A 63 1.51 1.11 15.30
C ILE A 63 2.16 -0.21 14.91
N GLY A 64 2.11 -0.58 13.63
CA GLY A 64 2.65 -1.86 13.16
C GLY A 64 4.16 -1.99 13.34
N ILE A 65 4.93 -0.96 12.99
CA ILE A 65 6.40 -1.01 13.14
C ILE A 65 6.82 -1.15 14.60
N PRO A 66 6.35 -0.34 15.56
CA PRO A 66 6.69 -0.53 16.97
C PRO A 66 6.32 -1.92 17.49
N ILE A 67 5.14 -2.46 17.14
CA ILE A 67 4.76 -3.81 17.55
C ILE A 67 5.71 -4.85 16.96
N ALA A 68 6.04 -4.75 15.67
CA ALA A 68 6.96 -5.67 15.03
C ALA A 68 8.35 -5.65 15.68
N VAL A 69 8.86 -4.46 16.00
CA VAL A 69 10.17 -4.29 16.64
C VAL A 69 10.16 -4.77 18.09
N TYR A 70 9.19 -4.33 18.91
CA TYR A 70 9.23 -4.58 20.35
C TYR A 70 8.60 -5.91 20.78
N VAL A 71 7.64 -6.44 20.02
CA VAL A 71 6.94 -7.69 20.36
C VAL A 71 7.48 -8.88 19.58
N LEU A 72 7.69 -8.69 18.26
CA LEU A 72 8.17 -9.77 17.39
C LEU A 72 9.69 -9.80 17.28
N ASN A 73 10.40 -8.73 17.69
CA ASN A 73 11.83 -8.51 17.47
C ASN A 73 12.22 -8.61 15.97
N ASP A 74 11.29 -8.35 15.07
CA ASP A 74 11.48 -8.45 13.64
C ASP A 74 10.70 -7.36 12.90
N ALA A 75 11.37 -6.25 12.58
CA ALA A 75 10.79 -5.14 11.81
C ALA A 75 10.39 -5.56 10.38
N SER A 76 10.99 -6.62 9.84
CA SER A 76 10.70 -7.08 8.47
C SER A 76 9.29 -7.65 8.32
N ALA A 77 8.69 -8.11 9.41
CA ALA A 77 7.34 -8.69 9.41
C ALA A 77 6.25 -7.69 8.95
N VAL A 78 6.48 -6.38 9.12
CA VAL A 78 5.52 -5.33 8.72
C VAL A 78 5.69 -4.88 7.27
N VAL A 79 6.85 -5.15 6.65
CA VAL A 79 7.18 -4.69 5.31
C VAL A 79 6.16 -5.14 4.24
N PRO A 80 5.75 -6.42 4.17
CA PRO A 80 4.74 -6.86 3.22
C PRO A 80 3.41 -6.12 3.35
N ILE A 81 3.01 -5.81 4.59
CA ILE A 81 1.78 -5.07 4.90
C ILE A 81 1.88 -3.63 4.37
N LEU A 82 3.00 -2.95 4.63
CA LEU A 82 3.25 -1.59 4.14
C LEU A 82 3.34 -1.55 2.61
N VAL A 83 4.00 -2.52 2.00
CA VAL A 83 4.09 -2.62 0.54
C VAL A 83 2.70 -2.78 -0.08
N PHE A 84 1.87 -3.66 0.46
CA PHE A 84 0.50 -3.82 0.00
C PHE A 84 -0.31 -2.53 0.17
N GLN A 85 -0.27 -1.95 1.36
CA GLN A 85 -1.07 -0.77 1.68
C GLN A 85 -0.66 0.46 0.88
N LEU A 86 0.64 0.79 0.85
CA LEU A 86 1.15 1.99 0.20
C LEU A 86 1.36 1.81 -1.31
N GLY A 87 1.72 0.60 -1.75
CA GLY A 87 2.01 0.31 -3.15
C GLY A 87 0.78 0.02 -4.00
N PHE A 88 -0.26 -0.58 -3.42
CA PHE A 88 -1.46 -0.99 -4.17
C PHE A 88 -2.75 -0.43 -3.60
N PHE A 89 -2.98 -0.61 -2.32
CA PHE A 89 -4.29 -0.39 -1.71
C PHE A 89 -4.65 1.10 -1.64
N THR A 90 -3.77 1.94 -1.12
CA THR A 90 -3.98 3.38 -1.04
C THR A 90 -4.12 4.04 -2.42
N PRO A 91 -3.22 3.79 -3.40
CA PRO A 91 -3.41 4.30 -4.76
C PRO A 91 -4.73 3.86 -5.40
N MET A 92 -5.16 2.63 -5.19
CA MET A 92 -6.43 2.13 -5.70
C MET A 92 -7.62 2.96 -5.16
N PHE A 93 -7.62 3.28 -3.86
CA PHE A 93 -8.68 4.11 -3.28
C PHE A 93 -8.65 5.55 -3.78
N PHE A 94 -7.48 6.15 -3.98
CA PHE A 94 -7.40 7.48 -4.59
C PHE A 94 -7.99 7.50 -6.00
N VAL A 95 -7.68 6.47 -6.81
CA VAL A 95 -8.28 6.32 -8.13
C VAL A 95 -9.80 6.17 -8.05
N LEU A 96 -10.29 5.33 -7.14
CA LEU A 96 -11.72 5.15 -6.95
C LEU A 96 -12.42 6.45 -6.49
N ALA A 97 -11.80 7.18 -5.56
CA ALA A 97 -12.34 8.45 -5.08
C ALA A 97 -12.39 9.51 -6.20
N ASP A 98 -11.35 9.61 -7.03
CA ASP A 98 -11.30 10.53 -8.18
C ASP A 98 -12.36 10.18 -9.22
N LEU A 99 -12.53 8.90 -9.55
CA LEU A 99 -13.54 8.43 -10.48
C LEU A 99 -14.97 8.70 -10.00
N VAL A 100 -15.22 8.52 -8.71
CA VAL A 100 -16.53 8.81 -8.12
C VAL A 100 -16.77 10.32 -8.06
N GLY A 101 -15.74 11.11 -7.73
CA GLY A 101 -15.83 12.58 -7.66
C GLY A 101 -16.01 13.25 -9.02
N SER A 102 -15.41 12.72 -10.08
CA SER A 102 -15.51 13.27 -11.44
C SER A 102 -16.84 12.93 -12.15
N GLY A 103 -17.67 12.04 -11.60
CA GLY A 103 -18.91 11.57 -12.22
C GLY A 103 -18.70 10.79 -13.53
N GLN A 104 -17.45 10.56 -13.93
CA GLN A 104 -17.12 9.82 -15.14
C GLN A 104 -17.15 8.31 -14.87
N ARG A 105 -17.45 7.54 -15.93
CA ARG A 105 -17.33 6.07 -15.85
C ARG A 105 -15.84 5.70 -15.80
N PRO A 106 -15.44 4.81 -14.90
CA PRO A 106 -14.07 4.36 -14.81
C PRO A 106 -13.64 3.74 -16.13
N SER A 107 -12.65 4.38 -16.78
CA SER A 107 -11.97 3.80 -17.94
C SER A 107 -10.75 3.04 -17.44
N VAL A 108 -10.58 1.79 -17.91
CA VAL A 108 -9.39 0.97 -17.58
C VAL A 108 -8.11 1.72 -17.95
N VAL A 109 -8.09 2.44 -19.06
CA VAL A 109 -6.95 3.26 -19.49
C VAL A 109 -6.73 4.45 -18.54
N GLY A 110 -7.81 5.08 -18.06
CA GLY A 110 -7.73 6.15 -17.05
C GLY A 110 -7.13 5.67 -15.75
N ILE A 111 -7.61 4.54 -15.24
CA ILE A 111 -7.08 3.90 -14.02
C ILE A 111 -5.60 3.56 -14.21
N ALA A 112 -5.24 2.88 -15.28
CA ALA A 112 -3.85 2.51 -15.57
C ALA A 112 -2.93 3.74 -15.64
N ARG A 113 -3.41 4.85 -16.23
CA ARG A 113 -2.64 6.10 -16.33
C ARG A 113 -2.42 6.75 -14.96
N VAL A 114 -3.43 6.79 -14.09
CA VAL A 114 -3.31 7.35 -12.74
C VAL A 114 -2.39 6.49 -11.89
N VAL A 115 -2.54 5.17 -11.94
CA VAL A 115 -1.66 4.22 -11.23
C VAL A 115 -0.22 4.34 -11.72
N ALA A 116 0.01 4.38 -13.03
CA ALA A 116 1.35 4.49 -13.61
C ALA A 116 2.05 5.84 -13.34
N ARG A 117 1.28 6.89 -13.01
CA ARG A 117 1.83 8.21 -12.63
C ARG A 117 1.99 8.39 -11.12
N ASN A 118 1.53 7.43 -10.33
CA ASN A 118 1.64 7.51 -8.88
C ASN A 118 3.10 7.26 -8.46
N PRO A 119 3.76 8.22 -7.79
CA PRO A 119 5.17 8.07 -7.40
C PRO A 119 5.41 6.90 -6.45
N MET A 120 4.42 6.50 -5.66
CA MET A 120 4.53 5.34 -4.76
C MET A 120 4.54 4.02 -5.56
N VAL A 121 3.71 3.92 -6.59
CA VAL A 121 3.70 2.74 -7.49
C VAL A 121 4.99 2.66 -8.27
N ILE A 122 5.48 3.80 -8.79
CA ILE A 122 6.78 3.85 -9.50
C ILE A 122 7.90 3.41 -8.56
N ALA A 123 7.96 3.94 -7.33
CA ALA A 123 8.97 3.55 -6.35
C ALA A 123 8.90 2.06 -5.99
N ALA A 124 7.70 1.50 -5.84
CA ALA A 124 7.51 0.08 -5.59
C ALA A 124 7.99 -0.78 -6.76
N LEU A 125 7.61 -0.43 -7.98
CA LEU A 125 8.03 -1.15 -9.18
C LEU A 125 9.55 -1.09 -9.37
N CYS A 126 10.17 0.09 -9.20
CA CYS A 126 11.62 0.23 -9.23
C CYS A 126 12.30 -0.64 -8.15
N GLY A 127 11.77 -0.65 -6.93
CA GLY A 127 12.27 -1.49 -5.84
C GLY A 127 12.19 -2.99 -6.17
N PHE A 128 11.07 -3.44 -6.74
CA PHE A 128 10.92 -4.83 -7.16
C PHE A 128 11.86 -5.20 -8.32
N MET A 129 12.00 -4.34 -9.33
CA MET A 129 12.92 -4.57 -10.43
C MET A 129 14.36 -4.66 -9.94
N PHE A 130 14.76 -3.77 -9.03
CA PHE A 130 16.10 -3.75 -8.45
C PHE A 130 16.38 -5.01 -7.64
N SER A 131 15.42 -5.42 -6.79
CA SER A 131 15.50 -6.63 -5.99
C SER A 131 15.51 -7.91 -6.85
N ALA A 132 14.68 -7.97 -7.90
CA ALA A 132 14.64 -9.11 -8.80
C ALA A 132 15.89 -9.26 -9.67
N ALA A 133 16.53 -8.14 -10.03
CA ALA A 133 17.79 -8.13 -10.77
C ALA A 133 19.00 -8.54 -9.91
N GLY A 134 18.83 -8.62 -8.58
CA GLY A 134 19.92 -8.95 -7.65
C GLY A 134 21.03 -7.92 -7.63
N TRP A 135 20.75 -6.68 -8.05
CA TRP A 135 21.77 -5.64 -8.09
C TRP A 135 22.13 -5.18 -6.67
N PRO A 136 23.45 -5.08 -6.35
CA PRO A 136 23.85 -4.51 -5.07
C PRO A 136 23.42 -3.04 -5.01
N MET A 137 22.82 -2.65 -3.90
CA MET A 137 22.37 -1.28 -3.71
C MET A 137 23.58 -0.35 -3.60
N PRO A 138 23.71 0.67 -4.48
CA PRO A 138 24.81 1.63 -4.37
C PRO A 138 24.73 2.36 -3.02
N THR A 139 25.85 2.50 -2.32
CA THR A 139 25.95 3.07 -0.98
C THR A 139 25.29 4.46 -0.87
N LEU A 140 25.41 5.29 -1.91
CA LEU A 140 24.79 6.60 -1.97
C LEU A 140 23.25 6.51 -1.97
N LEU A 141 22.66 5.57 -2.73
CA LEU A 141 21.22 5.36 -2.75
C LEU A 141 20.73 4.76 -1.43
N ASP A 142 21.49 3.84 -0.85
CA ASP A 142 21.16 3.23 0.44
C ASP A 142 21.10 4.27 1.56
N VAL A 143 22.15 5.06 1.71
CA VAL A 143 22.23 6.14 2.71
C VAL A 143 21.15 7.19 2.48
N SER A 144 20.97 7.66 1.23
CA SER A 144 19.97 8.69 0.93
C SER A 144 18.55 8.21 1.19
N THR A 145 18.20 6.99 0.77
CA THR A 145 16.84 6.45 0.94
C THR A 145 16.56 6.04 2.38
N SER A 146 17.55 5.59 3.14
CA SER A 146 17.41 5.30 4.57
C SER A 146 17.25 6.59 5.39
N MET A 147 18.02 7.63 5.11
CA MET A 147 17.88 8.94 5.78
C MET A 147 16.51 9.58 5.50
N LEU A 148 16.06 9.57 4.23
CA LEU A 148 14.72 10.04 3.88
C LEU A 148 13.62 9.19 4.51
N GLY A 149 13.84 7.89 4.65
CA GLY A 149 12.92 6.98 5.33
C GLY A 149 12.84 7.24 6.84
N ALA A 150 13.95 7.55 7.47
CA ALA A 150 14.01 7.87 8.90
C ALA A 150 13.43 9.27 9.23
N ALA A 151 13.48 10.19 8.28
CA ALA A 151 12.89 11.54 8.41
C ALA A 151 11.37 11.59 8.14
N ALA A 152 10.79 10.52 7.63
CA ALA A 152 9.35 10.42 7.44
C ALA A 152 8.69 10.19 8.81
N PRO A 153 7.71 11.05 9.21
CA PRO A 153 7.02 10.95 10.49
C PRO A 153 6.19 9.68 10.58
#